data_4f22c2d33686490445adc0adf0a0349b
#
_entry.id   4f22c2d33686490445adc0adf0a0349b
#
_cell.length_a   1.000
_cell.length_b   1.000
_cell.length_c   1.000
_cell.angle_alpha   90.00
_cell.angle_beta   90.00
_cell.angle_gamma   90.00
#
_symmetry.space_group_name_H-M   'P 1'
#
loop_
_entity.id
_entity.type
_entity.pdbx_description
1 polymer ?
#
loop_
_entity_poly.entity_id
_entity_poly.type
_entity_poly.pdbx_seq_one_letter_code
_entity_poly.pdbx_strand_id
1 'polypeptide(L)'
;MRSPVDCQRVEAAMARGTRDGAAVGELFAAAVTVLEEVASGRRALRAVRHPLGFLCLPVRREGDRGVCVHVFGDHVFGDAPPGPPARQAISPVHAHSWDLTSCVLYGEVGNLRVRVRDEPDRPTHRLFEVRSTAAGPGPAGGPCDAPAVDEIRPTPRLVSCAPGPEETGVAGGIYRLPAGEFHTTVVPPGTVAATLLLGRSLPGHRDLTLGPVHGPAHRVVRQTCDAAQTARTARTVLRRIDGHHCR
;
A
#
# COMPACT_ATOMS: atom_id res chain seq x y z
N MET A 1 -11.04 2.58 -25.91
CA MET A 1 -9.67 3.03 -25.54
C MET A 1 -9.14 2.08 -24.49
N ARG A 2 -8.02 1.41 -24.71
CA ARG A 2 -7.36 0.58 -23.64
C ARG A 2 -6.81 1.53 -22.60
N SER A 3 -7.05 1.23 -21.33
CA SER A 3 -6.47 2.01 -20.22
C SER A 3 -4.93 2.00 -20.35
N PRO A 4 -4.25 3.12 -20.17
CA PRO A 4 -2.79 3.20 -20.31
C PRO A 4 -2.04 2.36 -19.26
N VAL A 5 -2.71 1.96 -18.18
CA VAL A 5 -2.16 1.05 -17.16
C VAL A 5 -2.80 -0.31 -17.31
N ASP A 6 -2.00 -1.25 -17.79
CA ASP A 6 -2.26 -2.68 -17.93
C ASP A 6 -1.43 -3.41 -16.89
N CYS A 7 -2.05 -4.25 -16.06
CA CYS A 7 -1.37 -4.97 -15.00
C CYS A 7 -0.23 -5.87 -15.53
N GLN A 8 -0.41 -6.49 -16.70
CA GLN A 8 0.61 -7.35 -17.30
C GLN A 8 1.83 -6.55 -17.78
N ARG A 9 1.62 -5.36 -18.34
CA ARG A 9 2.73 -4.46 -18.76
C ARG A 9 3.50 -3.95 -17.55
N VAL A 10 2.81 -3.55 -16.48
CA VAL A 10 3.46 -3.15 -15.23
C VAL A 10 4.25 -4.32 -14.63
N GLU A 11 3.70 -5.54 -14.61
CA GLU A 11 4.38 -6.74 -14.14
C GLU A 11 5.64 -7.03 -14.96
N ALA A 12 5.53 -6.99 -16.28
CA ALA A 12 6.67 -7.21 -17.17
C ALA A 12 7.78 -6.17 -17.01
N ALA A 13 7.42 -4.88 -16.83
CA ALA A 13 8.40 -3.83 -16.57
C ALA A 13 9.07 -4.02 -15.19
N MET A 14 8.32 -4.33 -14.14
CA MET A 14 8.88 -4.62 -12.82
C MET A 14 9.76 -5.87 -12.80
N ALA A 15 9.45 -6.88 -13.62
CA ALA A 15 10.24 -8.10 -13.73
C ALA A 15 11.64 -7.86 -14.33
N ARG A 16 11.78 -6.89 -15.24
CA ARG A 16 13.07 -6.48 -15.79
C ARG A 16 13.99 -5.80 -14.76
N GLY A 17 13.38 -5.23 -13.71
CA GLY A 17 14.07 -4.69 -12.53
C GLY A 17 14.74 -3.33 -12.76
N THR A 18 15.39 -2.83 -11.70
CA THR A 18 16.02 -1.48 -11.67
C THR A 18 17.18 -1.28 -12.64
N ARG A 19 17.81 -2.36 -13.11
CA ARG A 19 18.95 -2.27 -14.05
C ARG A 19 18.52 -1.92 -15.47
N ASP A 20 17.24 -2.11 -15.81
CA ASP A 20 16.66 -1.72 -17.09
C ASP A 20 16.03 -0.33 -16.97
N GLY A 21 16.79 0.71 -17.31
CA GLY A 21 16.31 2.09 -17.27
C GLY A 21 15.07 2.34 -18.15
N ALA A 22 14.90 1.60 -19.25
CA ALA A 22 13.70 1.69 -20.09
C ALA A 22 12.47 1.14 -19.33
N ALA A 23 12.63 0.03 -18.61
CA ALA A 23 11.56 -0.54 -17.80
C ALA A 23 11.14 0.41 -16.67
N VAL A 24 12.11 1.03 -16.00
CA VAL A 24 11.82 2.05 -14.97
C VAL A 24 11.08 3.24 -15.60
N GLY A 25 11.54 3.72 -16.79
CA GLY A 25 10.86 4.79 -17.53
C GLY A 25 9.41 4.44 -17.88
N GLU A 26 9.13 3.18 -18.29
CA GLU A 26 7.77 2.70 -18.54
C GLU A 26 6.87 2.75 -17.27
N LEU A 27 7.43 2.39 -16.11
CA LEU A 27 6.71 2.44 -14.84
C LEU A 27 6.36 3.88 -14.43
N PHE A 28 7.31 4.80 -14.58
CA PHE A 28 7.09 6.23 -14.34
C PHE A 28 6.04 6.79 -15.30
N ALA A 29 6.14 6.52 -16.60
CA ALA A 29 5.17 6.98 -17.60
C ALA A 29 3.74 6.45 -17.29
N ALA A 30 3.62 5.19 -16.86
CA ALA A 30 2.35 4.61 -16.45
C ALA A 30 1.77 5.33 -15.22
N ALA A 31 2.58 5.59 -14.20
CA ALA A 31 2.17 6.30 -13.00
C ALA A 31 1.74 7.75 -13.33
N VAL A 32 2.55 8.50 -14.10
CA VAL A 32 2.26 9.89 -14.51
C VAL A 32 0.95 9.95 -15.28
N THR A 33 0.76 9.09 -16.29
CA THR A 33 -0.46 9.10 -17.10
C THR A 33 -1.73 8.94 -16.26
N VAL A 34 -1.72 7.98 -15.32
CA VAL A 34 -2.87 7.77 -14.43
C VAL A 34 -3.08 8.94 -13.48
N LEU A 35 -2.01 9.46 -12.90
CA LEU A 35 -2.11 10.59 -11.98
C LEU A 35 -2.61 11.85 -12.69
N GLU A 36 -2.26 12.08 -13.96
CA GLU A 36 -2.81 13.16 -14.80
C GLU A 36 -4.31 12.99 -15.08
N GLU A 37 -4.74 11.75 -15.36
CA GLU A 37 -6.16 11.44 -15.54
C GLU A 37 -6.96 11.73 -14.26
N VAL A 38 -6.42 11.34 -13.08
CA VAL A 38 -7.03 11.60 -11.78
C VAL A 38 -7.02 13.09 -11.46
N ALA A 39 -5.90 13.76 -11.66
CA ALA A 39 -5.72 15.19 -11.37
C ALA A 39 -6.64 16.09 -12.21
N SER A 40 -6.94 15.69 -13.45
CA SER A 40 -7.83 16.38 -14.36
C SER A 40 -9.31 15.97 -14.23
N GLY A 41 -9.63 14.98 -13.41
CA GLY A 41 -11.00 14.46 -13.27
C GLY A 41 -11.46 13.54 -14.41
N ARG A 42 -10.60 13.24 -15.39
CA ARG A 42 -10.91 12.29 -16.47
C ARG A 42 -11.06 10.85 -15.99
N ARG A 43 -10.48 10.53 -14.83
CA ARG A 43 -10.61 9.26 -14.15
C ARG A 43 -11.25 9.43 -12.79
N ALA A 44 -12.44 8.86 -12.62
CA ALA A 44 -13.10 8.79 -11.33
C ALA A 44 -12.35 7.74 -10.45
N LEU A 45 -11.57 8.22 -9.50
CA LEU A 45 -10.84 7.42 -8.53
C LEU A 45 -10.89 8.14 -7.19
N ARG A 46 -11.03 7.39 -6.11
CA ARG A 46 -10.94 7.91 -4.74
C ARG A 46 -9.75 7.27 -4.02
N ALA A 47 -8.89 8.10 -3.48
CA ALA A 47 -7.81 7.64 -2.62
C ALA A 47 -8.38 7.10 -1.29
N VAL A 48 -7.77 6.06 -0.80
CA VAL A 48 -8.14 5.41 0.47
C VAL A 48 -7.07 5.74 1.51
N ARG A 49 -7.49 6.22 2.68
CA ARG A 49 -6.62 6.39 3.84
C ARG A 49 -6.37 5.02 4.45
N HIS A 50 -5.15 4.53 4.27
CA HIS A 50 -4.79 3.22 4.80
C HIS A 50 -4.58 3.30 6.32
N PRO A 51 -5.06 2.30 7.10
CA PRO A 51 -4.88 2.29 8.57
C PRO A 51 -3.43 2.37 9.03
N LEU A 52 -2.48 1.98 8.20
CA LEU A 52 -1.04 2.10 8.47
C LEU A 52 -0.45 3.49 8.21
N GLY A 53 -1.29 4.50 7.87
CA GLY A 53 -0.87 5.90 7.82
C GLY A 53 -0.34 6.38 6.47
N PHE A 54 -0.78 5.79 5.35
CA PHE A 54 -0.49 6.28 4.00
C PHE A 54 -1.77 6.38 3.15
N LEU A 55 -1.70 7.02 1.99
CA LEU A 55 -2.79 6.99 1.01
C LEU A 55 -2.53 5.93 -0.05
N CYS A 56 -3.58 5.18 -0.39
CA CYS A 56 -3.60 4.25 -1.50
C CYS A 56 -4.54 4.78 -2.60
N LEU A 57 -4.03 4.96 -3.80
CA LEU A 57 -4.81 5.25 -5.00
C LEU A 57 -4.95 3.94 -5.79
N PRO A 58 -6.10 3.25 -5.74
CA PRO A 58 -6.30 1.98 -6.45
C PRO A 58 -6.50 2.22 -7.94
N VAL A 59 -5.44 2.03 -8.72
CA VAL A 59 -5.39 2.37 -10.15
C VAL A 59 -6.13 1.38 -11.02
N ARG A 60 -5.86 0.10 -10.82
CA ARG A 60 -6.40 -0.98 -11.65
C ARG A 60 -6.46 -2.29 -10.88
N ARG A 61 -7.49 -3.11 -11.19
CA ARG A 61 -7.56 -4.50 -10.76
C ARG A 61 -7.95 -5.37 -11.94
N GLU A 62 -7.22 -6.47 -12.16
CA GLU A 62 -7.44 -7.47 -13.20
C GLU A 62 -7.18 -8.86 -12.63
N GLY A 63 -8.26 -9.62 -12.41
CA GLY A 63 -8.16 -10.95 -11.83
C GLY A 63 -7.46 -10.96 -10.47
N ASP A 64 -6.33 -11.66 -10.39
CA ASP A 64 -5.47 -11.76 -9.21
C ASP A 64 -4.50 -10.59 -9.03
N ARG A 65 -4.45 -9.64 -9.98
CA ARG A 65 -3.52 -8.51 -10.00
C ARG A 65 -4.18 -7.19 -9.62
N GLY A 66 -3.45 -6.36 -8.89
CA GLY A 66 -3.86 -5.00 -8.59
C GLY A 66 -2.69 -4.01 -8.70
N VAL A 67 -2.92 -2.86 -9.31
CA VAL A 67 -1.95 -1.76 -9.38
C VAL A 67 -2.47 -0.59 -8.55
N CYS A 68 -1.64 -0.07 -7.66
CA CYS A 68 -1.92 1.07 -6.81
C CYS A 68 -0.76 2.08 -6.85
N VAL A 69 -1.06 3.34 -6.55
CA VAL A 69 -0.04 4.31 -6.13
C VAL A 69 -0.18 4.52 -4.63
N HIS A 70 0.89 4.26 -3.89
CA HIS A 70 0.96 4.58 -2.46
C HIS A 70 1.68 5.91 -2.26
N VAL A 71 1.18 6.72 -1.34
CA VAL A 71 1.74 8.04 -1.01
C VAL A 71 1.94 8.13 0.48
N PHE A 72 3.17 8.37 0.91
CA PHE A 72 3.61 8.39 2.30
C PHE A 72 4.02 9.80 2.74
N GLY A 73 3.88 10.08 4.03
CA GLY A 73 4.34 11.31 4.68
C GLY A 73 3.25 12.08 5.39
N ASP A 74 3.61 12.89 6.37
CA ASP A 74 2.68 13.55 7.28
C ASP A 74 1.78 14.58 6.59
N HIS A 75 2.25 15.24 5.53
CA HIS A 75 1.48 16.24 4.78
C HIS A 75 0.46 15.66 3.81
N VAL A 76 0.41 14.35 3.67
CA VAL A 76 -0.53 13.67 2.77
C VAL A 76 -1.97 13.77 3.27
N PHE A 77 -2.14 14.00 4.55
CA PHE A 77 -3.47 14.04 5.19
C PHE A 77 -4.11 15.44 5.24
N GLY A 78 -3.40 16.51 4.78
CA GLY A 78 -3.87 17.89 4.90
C GLY A 78 -4.00 18.34 6.35
N ASP A 79 -4.59 19.53 6.59
CA ASP A 79 -4.82 20.09 7.93
C ASP A 79 -5.94 19.38 8.72
N ALA A 80 -6.54 18.30 8.18
CA ALA A 80 -7.45 17.49 8.96
C ALA A 80 -6.64 16.85 10.10
N PRO A 81 -6.98 17.11 11.36
CA PRO A 81 -6.32 16.45 12.48
C PRO A 81 -6.39 14.93 12.20
N PRO A 82 -5.31 14.18 12.48
CA PRO A 82 -5.41 12.74 12.46
C PRO A 82 -6.62 12.41 13.34
N GLY A 83 -7.63 11.75 12.75
CA GLY A 83 -8.73 11.22 13.55
C GLY A 83 -8.14 10.44 14.72
N PRO A 84 -8.87 10.21 15.82
CA PRO A 84 -8.36 9.54 17.01
C PRO A 84 -7.55 8.33 16.55
N PRO A 85 -6.37 8.09 17.09
CA PRO A 85 -5.26 7.43 16.45
C PRO A 85 -5.64 6.02 15.98
N ALA A 86 -6.05 5.90 14.73
CA ALA A 86 -6.07 4.60 14.03
C ALA A 86 -4.67 3.95 14.07
N ARG A 87 -3.63 4.73 14.32
CA ARG A 87 -2.25 4.28 14.59
C ARG A 87 -2.12 3.30 15.76
N GLN A 88 -3.08 3.24 16.68
CA GLN A 88 -3.04 2.28 17.81
C GLN A 88 -3.86 1.01 17.56
N ALA A 89 -4.72 0.99 16.53
CA ALA A 89 -5.61 -0.14 16.29
C ALA A 89 -4.94 -1.29 15.52
N ILE A 90 -3.88 -1.03 14.75
CA ILE A 90 -3.18 -2.03 13.94
C ILE A 90 -1.68 -1.86 14.14
N SER A 91 -0.97 -2.98 14.40
CA SER A 91 0.49 -2.99 14.41
C SER A 91 1.01 -2.61 13.01
N PRO A 92 2.09 -1.81 12.91
CA PRO A 92 2.76 -1.57 11.64
C PRO A 92 3.36 -2.84 11.04
N VAL A 93 3.62 -3.86 11.86
CA VAL A 93 4.15 -5.16 11.41
C VAL A 93 3.01 -6.03 10.88
N HIS A 94 3.08 -6.33 9.59
CA HIS A 94 2.05 -7.09 8.90
C HIS A 94 2.64 -7.96 7.79
N ALA A 95 1.83 -8.88 7.28
CA ALA A 95 2.13 -9.71 6.13
C ALA A 95 0.92 -9.74 5.18
N HIS A 96 1.17 -9.74 3.89
CA HIS A 96 0.13 -9.75 2.86
C HIS A 96 -0.21 -11.17 2.40
N SER A 97 -1.46 -11.36 1.95
CA SER A 97 -1.92 -12.54 1.23
C SER A 97 -1.50 -12.56 -0.24
N TRP A 98 -0.68 -11.61 -0.67
CA TRP A 98 -0.29 -11.35 -2.06
C TRP A 98 1.17 -10.92 -2.14
N ASP A 99 1.82 -11.29 -3.25
CA ASP A 99 3.16 -10.79 -3.57
C ASP A 99 3.08 -9.30 -3.89
N LEU A 100 4.00 -8.53 -3.30
CA LEU A 100 4.16 -7.11 -3.54
C LEU A 100 5.43 -6.86 -4.32
N THR A 101 5.31 -6.17 -5.46
CA THR A 101 6.45 -5.55 -6.15
C THR A 101 6.18 -4.06 -6.27
N SER A 102 7.15 -3.23 -5.91
CA SER A 102 6.95 -1.79 -5.84
C SER A 102 8.13 -1.04 -6.44
N CYS A 103 7.83 -0.04 -7.27
CA CYS A 103 8.80 0.92 -7.82
C CYS A 103 8.65 2.24 -7.08
N VAL A 104 9.73 2.76 -6.51
CA VAL A 104 9.73 4.08 -5.85
C VAL A 104 9.71 5.18 -6.91
N LEU A 105 8.68 6.04 -6.86
CA LEU A 105 8.50 7.15 -7.79
C LEU A 105 9.27 8.42 -7.36
N TYR A 106 9.32 8.68 -6.08
CA TYR A 106 10.15 9.72 -5.44
C TYR A 106 10.29 9.45 -3.95
N GLY A 107 11.30 10.07 -3.33
CA GLY A 107 11.61 9.92 -1.92
C GLY A 107 12.34 8.61 -1.61
N GLU A 108 12.24 8.21 -0.37
CA GLU A 108 12.89 7.03 0.17
C GLU A 108 11.87 6.18 0.93
N VAL A 109 11.88 4.86 0.69
CA VAL A 109 11.00 3.89 1.36
C VAL A 109 11.86 2.74 1.86
N GLY A 110 11.88 2.56 3.18
CA GLY A 110 12.48 1.42 3.86
C GLY A 110 11.44 0.32 4.11
N ASN A 111 11.88 -0.92 4.04
CA ASN A 111 11.10 -2.08 4.46
C ASN A 111 11.95 -2.90 5.44
N LEU A 112 11.58 -2.85 6.71
CA LEU A 112 12.18 -3.68 7.75
C LEU A 112 11.45 -5.00 7.79
N ARG A 113 12.11 -6.09 7.43
CA ARG A 113 11.59 -7.44 7.56
C ARG A 113 11.54 -7.85 9.03
N VAL A 114 10.53 -8.63 9.41
CA VAL A 114 10.35 -9.07 10.79
C VAL A 114 10.25 -10.59 10.82
N ARG A 115 11.11 -11.20 11.61
CA ARG A 115 11.07 -12.65 11.84
C ARG A 115 10.01 -12.94 12.90
N VAL A 116 9.00 -13.70 12.55
CA VAL A 116 7.91 -14.10 13.44
C VAL A 116 7.99 -15.62 13.64
N ARG A 117 7.97 -16.07 14.91
CA ARG A 117 8.06 -17.48 15.29
C ARG A 117 6.98 -17.81 16.29
N ASP A 118 6.41 -19.02 16.20
CA ASP A 118 5.49 -19.52 17.22
C ASP A 118 6.21 -19.60 18.58
N GLU A 119 5.59 -19.05 19.61
CA GLU A 119 6.14 -18.96 20.96
C GLU A 119 4.99 -19.05 21.98
N PRO A 120 4.52 -20.27 22.32
CA PRO A 120 3.37 -20.44 23.20
C PRO A 120 3.68 -20.15 24.67
N ASP A 121 4.93 -20.33 25.12
CA ASP A 121 5.30 -20.25 26.55
C ASP A 121 5.56 -18.81 26.99
N ARG A 122 6.24 -18.02 26.17
CA ARG A 122 6.60 -16.62 26.47
C ARG A 122 6.32 -15.71 25.28
N PRO A 123 5.09 -15.63 24.81
CA PRO A 123 4.75 -14.85 23.63
C PRO A 123 4.89 -13.34 23.90
N THR A 124 5.35 -12.62 22.91
CA THR A 124 5.34 -11.15 22.92
C THR A 124 4.12 -10.58 22.21
N HIS A 125 3.56 -11.34 21.25
CA HIS A 125 2.44 -10.94 20.41
C HIS A 125 1.50 -12.11 20.14
N ARG A 126 0.33 -11.77 19.62
CA ARG A 126 -0.60 -12.70 18.98
C ARG A 126 -0.70 -12.34 17.50
N LEU A 127 -0.88 -13.35 16.64
CA LEU A 127 -1.25 -13.13 15.25
C LEU A 127 -2.74 -12.80 15.13
N PHE A 128 -3.04 -11.81 14.32
CA PHE A 128 -4.40 -11.45 13.92
C PHE A 128 -4.55 -11.63 12.42
N GLU A 129 -5.67 -12.18 12.00
CA GLU A 129 -6.08 -12.22 10.61
C GLU A 129 -6.84 -10.94 10.26
N VAL A 130 -6.47 -10.30 9.16
CA VAL A 130 -7.15 -9.12 8.63
C VAL A 130 -8.08 -9.57 7.49
N ARG A 131 -9.37 -9.35 7.64
CA ARG A 131 -10.37 -9.64 6.60
C ARG A 131 -10.97 -8.34 6.12
N SER A 132 -10.59 -7.92 4.93
CA SER A 132 -11.18 -6.76 4.29
C SER A 132 -12.53 -7.14 3.68
N THR A 133 -13.61 -6.55 4.16
CA THR A 133 -14.85 -6.50 3.40
C THR A 133 -14.65 -5.42 2.34
N ALA A 134 -14.09 -5.78 1.19
CA ALA A 134 -14.11 -4.89 0.05
C ALA A 134 -15.57 -4.57 -0.23
N ALA A 135 -15.92 -3.29 -0.28
CA ALA A 135 -17.06 -2.87 -1.04
C ALA A 135 -16.80 -3.36 -2.47
N GLY A 136 -17.36 -4.50 -2.84
CA GLY A 136 -17.29 -5.03 -4.19
C GLY A 136 -17.81 -3.96 -5.15
N PRO A 137 -17.44 -3.99 -6.46
CA PRO A 137 -18.13 -3.15 -7.43
C PRO A 137 -19.63 -3.41 -7.25
N GLY A 138 -20.40 -2.35 -7.02
CA GLY A 138 -21.84 -2.45 -6.99
C GLY A 138 -22.34 -3.13 -8.28
N PRO A 139 -23.54 -3.73 -8.30
CA PRO A 139 -24.06 -4.52 -9.42
C PRO A 139 -24.13 -3.78 -10.76
N ALA A 140 -23.78 -2.51 -10.80
CA ALA A 140 -23.71 -1.68 -12.00
C ALA A 140 -22.31 -1.11 -12.31
N GLY A 141 -21.23 -1.61 -11.66
CA GLY A 141 -19.86 -1.12 -11.93
C GLY A 141 -19.59 0.32 -11.46
N GLY A 142 -20.51 0.92 -10.70
CA GLY A 142 -20.33 2.22 -10.07
C GLY A 142 -19.44 2.17 -8.83
N PRO A 143 -18.92 3.33 -8.37
CA PRO A 143 -18.20 3.40 -7.10
C PRO A 143 -19.14 2.97 -5.98
N CYS A 144 -18.72 1.97 -5.21
CA CYS A 144 -19.45 1.56 -4.01
C CYS A 144 -19.22 2.65 -2.96
N ASP A 145 -20.27 3.34 -2.55
CA ASP A 145 -20.21 4.40 -1.52
C ASP A 145 -20.06 3.84 -0.09
N ALA A 146 -20.19 2.54 0.09
CA ALA A 146 -19.97 1.92 1.39
C ALA A 146 -18.48 1.88 1.73
N PRO A 147 -18.08 2.38 2.91
CA PRO A 147 -16.69 2.32 3.33
C PRO A 147 -16.25 0.86 3.49
N ALA A 148 -15.05 0.54 2.98
CA ALA A 148 -14.45 -0.75 3.25
C ALA A 148 -14.13 -0.88 4.75
N VAL A 149 -14.39 -2.05 5.32
CA VAL A 149 -14.14 -2.34 6.72
C VAL A 149 -13.16 -3.51 6.83
N ASP A 150 -12.09 -3.31 7.57
CA ASP A 150 -11.19 -4.38 7.96
C ASP A 150 -11.63 -4.97 9.28
N GLU A 151 -11.92 -6.26 9.32
CA GLU A 151 -12.10 -7.03 10.54
C GLU A 151 -10.76 -7.63 10.95
N ILE A 152 -10.29 -7.29 12.14
CA ILE A 152 -9.04 -7.76 12.72
C ILE A 152 -9.39 -8.77 13.79
N ARG A 153 -9.13 -10.05 13.49
CA ARG A 153 -9.56 -11.18 14.33
C ARG A 153 -8.35 -11.89 14.93
N PRO A 154 -8.30 -12.08 16.27
CA PRO A 154 -7.23 -12.83 16.90
C PRO A 154 -7.25 -14.30 16.42
N THR A 155 -6.08 -14.82 16.11
CA THR A 155 -5.89 -16.25 15.85
C THR A 155 -5.43 -16.96 17.14
N PRO A 156 -5.45 -18.30 17.22
CA PRO A 156 -4.86 -19.02 18.35
C PRO A 156 -3.34 -18.93 18.42
N ARG A 157 -2.65 -18.43 17.40
CA ARG A 157 -1.20 -18.42 17.32
C ARG A 157 -0.60 -17.31 18.18
N LEU A 158 0.21 -17.73 19.15
CA LEU A 158 1.03 -16.87 20.01
C LEU A 158 2.46 -16.88 19.47
N VAL A 159 3.08 -15.70 19.35
CA VAL A 159 4.35 -15.55 18.65
C VAL A 159 5.32 -14.64 19.38
N SER A 160 6.59 -14.82 19.08
CA SER A 160 7.65 -13.84 19.31
C SER A 160 8.09 -13.23 17.99
N CYS A 161 8.59 -11.99 18.02
CA CYS A 161 9.12 -11.33 16.85
C CYS A 161 10.50 -10.73 17.11
N ALA A 162 11.32 -10.68 16.07
CA ALA A 162 12.65 -10.07 16.09
C ALA A 162 12.89 -9.31 14.77
N PRO A 163 13.64 -8.20 14.80
CA PRO A 163 14.04 -7.50 13.59
C PRO A 163 14.80 -8.42 12.62
N GLY A 164 14.53 -8.26 11.35
CA GLY A 164 15.26 -8.86 10.24
C GLY A 164 16.08 -7.80 9.49
N PRO A 165 16.49 -8.09 8.26
CA PRO A 165 17.16 -7.12 7.41
C PRO A 165 16.22 -5.98 7.01
N GLU A 166 16.80 -4.79 6.88
CA GLU A 166 16.16 -3.62 6.31
C GLU A 166 16.63 -3.42 4.86
N GLU A 167 15.70 -3.14 3.97
CA GLU A 167 15.97 -2.81 2.58
C GLU A 167 15.38 -1.43 2.30
N THR A 168 16.23 -0.50 1.83
CA THR A 168 15.83 0.86 1.50
C THR A 168 15.85 1.06 0.00
N GLY A 169 14.74 1.55 -0.56
CA GLY A 169 14.61 1.93 -1.96
C GLY A 169 14.50 3.44 -2.13
N VAL A 170 15.19 3.96 -3.14
CA VAL A 170 15.11 5.36 -3.59
C VAL A 170 14.44 5.43 -4.96
N ALA A 171 14.18 6.62 -5.47
CA ALA A 171 13.53 6.82 -6.77
C ALA A 171 14.14 5.94 -7.88
N GLY A 172 13.29 5.24 -8.62
CA GLY A 172 13.66 4.22 -9.63
C GLY A 172 13.98 2.84 -9.02
N GLY A 173 14.17 2.73 -7.71
CA GLY A 173 14.39 1.45 -7.03
C GLY A 173 13.15 0.57 -7.05
N ILE A 174 13.33 -0.74 -7.27
CA ILE A 174 12.27 -1.74 -7.23
C ILE A 174 12.59 -2.72 -6.11
N TYR A 175 11.63 -2.92 -5.19
CA TYR A 175 11.73 -3.90 -4.13
C TYR A 175 10.57 -4.89 -4.17
N ARG A 176 10.75 -6.03 -3.51
CA ARG A 176 9.75 -7.12 -3.47
C ARG A 176 9.55 -7.60 -2.04
N LEU A 177 8.28 -7.83 -1.71
CA LEU A 177 7.86 -8.44 -0.45
C LEU A 177 6.95 -9.63 -0.80
N PRO A 178 7.43 -10.87 -0.63
CA PRO A 178 6.65 -12.06 -0.89
C PRO A 178 5.43 -12.18 0.03
N ALA A 179 4.39 -12.84 -0.44
CA ALA A 179 3.22 -13.16 0.37
C ALA A 179 3.61 -13.90 1.65
N GLY A 180 3.02 -13.53 2.77
CA GLY A 180 3.28 -14.11 4.08
C GLY A 180 4.56 -13.61 4.77
N GLU A 181 5.36 -12.77 4.12
CA GLU A 181 6.55 -12.19 4.74
C GLU A 181 6.17 -10.99 5.62
N PHE A 182 6.49 -11.08 6.93
CA PHE A 182 6.24 -10.00 7.87
C PHE A 182 7.24 -8.86 7.68
N HIS A 183 6.70 -7.65 7.59
CA HIS A 183 7.48 -6.44 7.43
C HIS A 183 6.77 -5.21 8.02
N THR A 184 7.52 -4.13 8.11
CA THR A 184 6.97 -2.79 8.32
C THR A 184 7.60 -1.84 7.31
N THR A 185 6.77 -0.97 6.72
CA THR A 185 7.25 0.09 5.81
C THR A 185 7.66 1.30 6.65
N VAL A 186 8.84 1.84 6.38
CA VAL A 186 9.42 2.98 7.07
C VAL A 186 9.67 4.10 6.05
N VAL A 187 9.17 5.27 6.35
CA VAL A 187 9.51 6.51 5.61
C VAL A 187 10.14 7.46 6.61
N PRO A 188 11.31 8.04 6.34
CA PRO A 188 11.98 8.91 7.29
C PRO A 188 11.08 10.06 7.75
N PRO A 189 11.07 10.42 9.05
CA PRO A 189 10.25 11.49 9.58
C PRO A 189 10.47 12.81 8.84
N GLY A 190 9.39 13.54 8.57
CA GLY A 190 9.45 14.82 7.86
C GLY A 190 9.71 14.70 6.35
N THR A 191 9.82 13.49 5.82
CA THR A 191 9.96 13.23 4.39
C THR A 191 8.65 12.73 3.78
N VAL A 192 8.63 12.67 2.46
CA VAL A 192 7.50 12.16 1.68
C VAL A 192 8.01 11.24 0.59
N ALA A 193 7.27 10.19 0.31
CA ALA A 193 7.58 9.24 -0.73
C ALA A 193 6.32 8.80 -1.49
N ALA A 194 6.50 8.31 -2.71
CA ALA A 194 5.44 7.59 -3.39
C ALA A 194 5.99 6.39 -4.15
N THR A 195 5.16 5.38 -4.31
CA THR A 195 5.49 4.16 -5.04
C THR A 195 4.38 3.78 -6.01
N LEU A 196 4.75 3.19 -7.15
CA LEU A 196 3.84 2.41 -7.98
C LEU A 196 3.97 0.95 -7.55
N LEU A 197 2.88 0.38 -7.10
CA LEU A 197 2.82 -0.97 -6.54
C LEU A 197 2.02 -1.90 -7.46
N LEU A 198 2.54 -3.09 -7.67
CA LEU A 198 1.82 -4.23 -8.21
C LEU A 198 1.65 -5.29 -7.12
N GLY A 199 0.40 -5.66 -6.82
CA GLY A 199 0.04 -6.78 -5.98
C GLY A 199 -0.44 -7.95 -6.81
N ARG A 200 -0.05 -9.18 -6.46
CA ARG A 200 -0.55 -10.42 -7.04
C ARG A 200 -1.02 -11.35 -5.94
N SER A 201 -2.35 -11.57 -5.87
CA SER A 201 -2.96 -12.44 -4.86
C SER A 201 -2.51 -13.88 -5.03
N LEU A 202 -2.16 -14.53 -3.92
CA LEU A 202 -1.75 -15.93 -3.90
C LEU A 202 -2.73 -16.76 -3.07
N PRO A 203 -3.31 -17.83 -3.65
CA PRO A 203 -4.17 -18.74 -2.90
C PRO A 203 -3.45 -19.34 -1.69
N GLY A 204 -4.18 -19.50 -0.59
CA GLY A 204 -3.65 -20.10 0.65
C GLY A 204 -2.94 -19.14 1.60
N HIS A 205 -2.58 -17.92 1.18
CA HIS A 205 -2.05 -16.89 2.05
C HIS A 205 -3.17 -16.02 2.64
N ARG A 206 -2.89 -15.39 3.79
CA ARG A 206 -3.81 -14.50 4.49
C ARG A 206 -3.12 -13.20 4.83
N ASP A 207 -3.90 -12.11 4.88
CA ASP A 207 -3.40 -10.86 5.43
C ASP A 207 -3.33 -10.99 6.95
N LEU A 208 -2.14 -10.79 7.50
CA LEU A 208 -1.86 -10.98 8.93
C LEU A 208 -1.25 -9.72 9.53
N THR A 209 -1.49 -9.49 10.81
CA THR A 209 -0.83 -8.44 11.58
C THR A 209 -0.52 -8.95 12.99
N LEU A 210 0.43 -8.30 13.66
CA LEU A 210 0.73 -8.56 15.06
C LEU A 210 -0.20 -7.70 15.94
N GLY A 211 -0.50 -8.20 17.12
CA GLY A 211 -1.26 -7.46 18.13
C GLY A 211 -0.95 -7.94 19.55
N PRO A 212 -1.56 -7.31 20.57
CA PRO A 212 -1.39 -7.73 21.95
C PRO A 212 -1.80 -9.19 22.16
N VAL A 213 -1.10 -9.89 23.05
CA VAL A 213 -1.37 -11.31 23.37
C VAL A 213 -2.84 -11.57 23.70
N HIS A 214 -3.47 -10.65 24.43
CA HIS A 214 -4.88 -10.74 24.85
C HIS A 214 -5.79 -9.73 24.13
N GLY A 215 -5.35 -9.19 22.97
CA GLY A 215 -6.14 -8.23 22.21
C GLY A 215 -7.45 -8.83 21.70
N PRO A 216 -8.57 -8.08 21.77
CA PRO A 216 -9.85 -8.51 21.23
C PRO A 216 -9.91 -8.34 19.71
N ALA A 217 -10.91 -8.99 19.10
CA ALA A 217 -11.31 -8.67 17.74
C ALA A 217 -11.85 -7.22 17.66
N HIS A 218 -11.53 -6.52 16.58
CA HIS A 218 -12.03 -5.17 16.36
C HIS A 218 -12.17 -4.88 14.86
N ARG A 219 -12.79 -3.74 14.54
CA ARG A 219 -13.03 -3.30 13.16
C ARG A 219 -12.38 -1.95 12.92
N VAL A 220 -11.83 -1.78 11.74
CA VAL A 220 -11.27 -0.52 11.26
C VAL A 220 -11.97 -0.11 9.97
N VAL A 221 -12.58 1.06 9.96
CA VAL A 221 -13.22 1.62 8.77
C VAL A 221 -12.16 2.34 7.94
N ARG A 222 -12.01 1.95 6.68
CA ARG A 222 -11.13 2.64 5.73
C ARG A 222 -11.80 3.91 5.23
N GLN A 223 -11.25 5.04 5.57
CA GLN A 223 -11.75 6.33 5.10
C GLN A 223 -11.33 6.56 3.66
N THR A 224 -12.24 7.07 2.83
CA THR A 224 -11.94 7.50 1.46
C THR A 224 -11.83 9.01 1.40
N CYS A 225 -10.90 9.50 0.59
CA CYS A 225 -10.82 10.92 0.23
C CYS A 225 -11.95 11.27 -0.75
N ASP A 226 -12.42 12.51 -0.70
CA ASP A 226 -13.28 13.01 -1.76
C ASP A 226 -12.50 13.19 -3.09
N ALA A 227 -13.22 13.48 -4.16
CA ALA A 227 -12.63 13.65 -5.50
C ALA A 227 -11.64 14.81 -5.55
N ALA A 228 -11.92 15.92 -4.84
CA ALA A 228 -11.05 17.09 -4.82
C ALA A 228 -9.75 16.79 -4.04
N GLN A 229 -9.84 16.11 -2.91
CA GLN A 229 -8.67 15.66 -2.14
C GLN A 229 -7.82 14.68 -2.95
N THR A 230 -8.45 13.71 -3.61
CA THR A 230 -7.75 12.74 -4.46
C THR A 230 -7.03 13.43 -5.61
N ALA A 231 -7.68 14.37 -6.30
CA ALA A 231 -7.07 15.15 -7.38
C ALA A 231 -5.92 16.04 -6.88
N ARG A 232 -6.03 16.64 -5.70
CA ARG A 232 -4.93 17.40 -5.07
C ARG A 232 -3.73 16.49 -4.77
N THR A 233 -3.98 15.31 -4.23
CA THR A 233 -2.92 14.31 -3.98
C THR A 233 -2.22 13.94 -5.28
N ALA A 234 -2.97 13.61 -6.34
CA ALA A 234 -2.40 13.27 -7.64
C ALA A 234 -1.51 14.40 -8.20
N ARG A 235 -1.98 15.67 -8.15
CA ARG A 235 -1.18 16.84 -8.56
C ARG A 235 0.10 17.00 -7.74
N THR A 236 0.04 16.73 -6.44
CA THR A 236 1.22 16.82 -5.58
C THR A 236 2.25 15.75 -5.92
N VAL A 237 1.81 14.52 -6.17
CA VAL A 237 2.69 13.43 -6.62
C VAL A 237 3.35 13.77 -7.95
N LEU A 238 2.58 14.25 -8.94
CA LEU A 238 3.11 14.67 -10.25
C LEU A 238 4.23 15.71 -10.12
N ARG A 239 3.98 16.82 -9.39
CA ARG A 239 5.01 17.87 -9.19
C ARG A 239 6.29 17.34 -8.56
N ARG A 240 6.21 16.32 -7.70
CA ARG A 240 7.39 15.73 -7.06
C ARG A 240 8.15 14.79 -7.99
N ILE A 241 7.43 14.05 -8.83
CA ILE A 241 8.06 13.22 -9.89
C ILE A 241 8.84 14.14 -10.84
N ASP A 242 8.22 15.23 -11.33
CA ASP A 242 8.87 16.19 -12.25
C ASP A 242 10.12 16.82 -11.62
N GLY A 243 10.02 17.24 -10.35
CA GLY A 243 11.14 17.84 -9.63
C GLY A 243 12.31 16.88 -9.34
N HIS A 244 12.11 15.56 -9.45
CA HIS A 244 13.18 14.57 -9.33
C HIS A 244 13.91 14.33 -10.66
N HIS A 245 13.24 14.50 -11.79
CA HIS A 245 13.84 14.34 -13.12
C HIS A 245 14.70 15.54 -13.55
N CYS A 246 14.58 16.68 -12.87
CA CYS A 246 15.34 17.90 -13.15
C CYS A 246 16.62 18.05 -12.28
N ARG A 247 16.97 17.06 -11.48
CA ARG A 247 18.21 17.03 -10.66
C ARG A 247 19.10 15.89 -11.10
#